data_c5b5be0d6912d4b0cd9d0027e39248d7
#
_entry.id   c5b5be0d6912d4b0cd9d0027e39248d7
#
_cell.length_a   1.000
_cell.length_b   1.000
_cell.length_c   1.000
_cell.angle_alpha   90.00
_cell.angle_beta   90.00
_cell.angle_gamma   90.00
#
_symmetry.space_group_name_H-M   'P 1'
#
loop_
_entity.id
_entity.type
_entity.pdbx_description
1 polymer ?
#
loop_
_entity_poly.entity_id
_entity_poly.type
_entity_poly.pdbx_seq_one_letter_code
_entity_poly.pdbx_strand_id
1 'polypeptide(L)'
;MKNLLLVLFGLFLTAAPATAQTIIDLEKGGKVRAKTIDDYKAEARMAEIARRDSVAYVGLVRSGFTSFAADSLNEAEENLKRAIKLRPDAPGNHVLRYNLALIEMARGESKKAEKTLTDILKKHPDYVDARLARGEAYLQNGKDAEAVEDAKKVLESDEKISREMKARAHFVCAAGYYAAHRFVEAKSELLQHLRLRPDNVNARLLEALILLQMGQSVESLNRLNAIVSANPDHLDALRTRAEVQTQLNMLQPAKGDYDHLIELCPNDASLFVERARVLITLGEKRAAARDLDKAVELGMPTGMVQSLRMLVR
;
A
#
# COMPACT_ATOMS: atom_id res chain seq x y z
N MET A 1 12.23 2.22 0.23
CA MET A 1 11.48 2.71 1.42
C MET A 1 12.37 3.36 2.50
N LYS A 2 13.46 4.06 2.15
CA LYS A 2 14.40 4.65 3.14
C LYS A 2 14.28 6.16 3.35
N ASN A 3 13.37 6.87 2.68
CA ASN A 3 13.35 8.34 2.68
C ASN A 3 12.10 9.00 3.29
N LEU A 4 11.29 8.27 4.08
CA LEU A 4 10.09 8.85 4.71
C LEU A 4 10.34 9.40 6.12
N LEU A 5 11.59 9.41 6.59
CA LEU A 5 11.94 9.62 8.01
C LEU A 5 12.44 11.03 8.35
N LEU A 6 12.47 11.99 7.42
CA LEU A 6 13.21 13.26 7.64
C LEU A 6 12.36 14.53 7.78
N VAL A 7 11.04 14.45 7.92
CA VAL A 7 10.19 15.66 8.01
C VAL A 7 9.73 16.01 9.45
N LEU A 8 10.20 15.35 10.47
CA LEU A 8 9.71 15.55 11.86
C LEU A 8 10.70 16.24 12.82
N PHE A 9 11.68 16.99 12.36
CA PHE A 9 12.51 17.82 13.23
C PHE A 9 12.21 19.32 13.05
N GLY A 10 11.07 19.78 13.57
CA GLY A 10 10.66 21.18 13.55
C GLY A 10 9.69 21.60 14.64
N LEU A 11 9.51 20.81 15.69
CA LEU A 11 8.77 21.26 16.87
C LEU A 11 9.75 21.62 17.98
N PHE A 12 10.29 22.82 17.90
CA PHE A 12 10.95 23.48 19.04
C PHE A 12 9.91 23.66 20.15
N LEU A 13 10.02 22.87 21.21
CA LEU A 13 9.49 23.17 22.52
C LEU A 13 10.35 24.32 23.09
N THR A 14 10.01 25.56 22.78
CA THR A 14 10.39 26.68 23.62
C THR A 14 9.54 26.59 24.87
N ALA A 15 10.09 26.00 25.92
CA ALA A 15 9.59 26.24 27.28
C ALA A 15 9.84 27.72 27.57
N ALA A 16 8.83 28.55 27.37
CA ALA A 16 8.85 29.91 27.89
C ALA A 16 8.92 29.82 29.43
N PRO A 17 9.83 30.60 30.08
CA PRO A 17 9.80 30.69 31.54
C PRO A 17 8.45 31.26 31.94
N ALA A 18 7.82 30.66 32.93
CA ALA A 18 6.58 31.14 33.53
C ALA A 18 6.88 32.45 34.26
N THR A 19 6.87 33.54 33.52
CA THR A 19 6.74 34.87 34.12
C THR A 19 5.28 35.01 34.52
N ALA A 20 5.05 35.21 35.81
CA ALA A 20 3.76 35.53 36.37
C ALA A 20 3.24 36.85 35.78
N GLN A 21 2.51 36.81 34.67
CA GLN A 21 1.70 37.91 34.20
C GLN A 21 0.31 37.74 34.79
N THR A 22 0.05 38.52 35.80
CA THR A 22 -1.28 38.73 36.35
C THR A 22 -2.09 39.51 35.31
N ILE A 23 -2.79 38.82 34.42
CA ILE A 23 -3.79 39.44 33.56
C ILE A 23 -5.04 39.60 34.40
N ILE A 24 -5.31 40.82 34.82
CA ILE A 24 -6.57 41.21 35.45
C ILE A 24 -7.60 41.40 34.33
N ASP A 25 -8.45 40.41 34.15
CA ASP A 25 -9.60 40.54 33.25
C ASP A 25 -10.73 41.29 33.98
N LEU A 26 -10.84 42.58 33.69
CA LEU A 26 -11.78 43.51 34.36
C LEU A 26 -13.20 43.53 33.74
N GLU A 27 -13.48 42.69 32.74
CA GLU A 27 -14.74 42.80 31.99
C GLU A 27 -15.88 41.88 32.41
N LYS A 28 -15.70 41.01 33.39
CA LYS A 28 -16.82 40.18 33.92
C LYS A 28 -16.77 40.21 35.45
N GLY A 29 -17.68 40.93 36.06
CA GLY A 29 -17.84 41.11 37.53
C GLY A 29 -17.86 39.82 38.37
N GLY A 30 -16.87 39.01 38.26
CA GLY A 30 -16.59 37.82 39.06
C GLY A 30 -15.68 38.20 40.21
N LYS A 31 -16.06 37.86 41.44
CA LYS A 31 -15.23 38.02 42.66
C LYS A 31 -13.89 37.29 42.40
N VAL A 32 -12.80 38.05 42.26
CA VAL A 32 -11.44 37.50 42.19
C VAL A 32 -11.14 36.82 43.55
N ARG A 33 -11.17 35.51 43.59
CA ARG A 33 -10.70 34.75 44.73
C ARG A 33 -9.17 34.72 44.66
N ALA A 34 -8.50 35.23 45.70
CA ALA A 34 -7.06 35.07 45.78
C ALA A 34 -6.68 33.59 45.81
N LYS A 35 -5.71 33.19 44.95
CA LYS A 35 -5.19 31.83 44.92
C LYS A 35 -4.56 31.51 46.27
N THR A 36 -4.90 30.36 46.81
CA THR A 36 -4.30 29.82 48.03
C THR A 36 -2.98 29.12 47.73
N ILE A 37 -2.16 28.85 48.74
CA ILE A 37 -0.92 28.08 48.62
C ILE A 37 -1.21 26.68 48.05
N ASP A 38 -2.37 26.11 48.37
CA ASP A 38 -2.79 24.81 47.86
C ASP A 38 -3.18 24.83 46.36
N ASP A 39 -3.76 25.96 45.89
CA ASP A 39 -4.01 26.17 44.48
C ASP A 39 -2.69 26.24 43.69
N TYR A 40 -1.65 26.93 44.18
CA TYR A 40 -0.32 26.96 43.57
C TYR A 40 0.37 25.57 43.56
N LYS A 41 0.25 24.82 44.66
CA LYS A 41 0.78 23.46 44.75
C LYS A 41 0.06 22.53 43.77
N ALA A 42 -1.26 22.66 43.64
CA ALA A 42 -2.05 21.89 42.67
C ALA A 42 -1.65 22.20 41.21
N GLU A 43 -1.49 23.49 40.89
CA GLU A 43 -1.02 23.94 39.56
C GLU A 43 0.40 23.40 39.25
N ALA A 44 1.33 23.50 40.20
CA ALA A 44 2.69 23.01 40.05
C ALA A 44 2.70 21.48 39.83
N ARG A 45 1.86 20.75 40.56
CA ARG A 45 1.71 19.29 40.39
C ARG A 45 1.12 18.94 39.03
N MET A 46 0.12 19.67 38.55
CA MET A 46 -0.47 19.48 37.23
C MET A 46 0.52 19.79 36.13
N ALA A 47 1.33 20.86 36.28
CA ALA A 47 2.39 21.19 35.33
C ALA A 47 3.47 20.10 35.24
N GLU A 48 3.86 19.52 36.38
CA GLU A 48 4.83 18.41 36.42
C GLU A 48 4.27 17.15 35.78
N ILE A 49 3.00 16.81 36.01
CA ILE A 49 2.32 15.68 35.33
C ILE A 49 2.30 15.93 33.82
N ALA A 50 1.90 17.13 33.37
CA ALA A 50 1.84 17.48 31.97
C ALA A 50 3.22 17.40 31.29
N ARG A 51 4.30 17.80 31.98
CA ARG A 51 5.68 17.69 31.51
C ARG A 51 6.11 16.24 31.37
N ARG A 52 5.84 15.41 32.39
CA ARG A 52 6.15 13.97 32.39
C ARG A 52 5.43 13.26 31.24
N ASP A 53 4.14 13.54 31.04
CA ASP A 53 3.34 12.93 29.98
C ASP A 53 3.84 13.38 28.60
N SER A 54 4.33 14.63 28.48
CA SER A 54 4.94 15.11 27.25
C SER A 54 6.22 14.33 26.89
N VAL A 55 7.10 14.09 27.87
CA VAL A 55 8.33 13.31 27.66
C VAL A 55 8.00 11.85 27.31
N ALA A 56 7.05 11.23 28.01
CA ALA A 56 6.62 9.87 27.74
C ALA A 56 5.98 9.75 26.33
N TYR A 57 5.14 10.72 25.93
CA TYR A 57 4.56 10.79 24.59
C TYR A 57 5.64 10.81 23.51
N VAL A 58 6.63 11.70 23.63
CA VAL A 58 7.74 11.78 22.65
C VAL A 58 8.53 10.49 22.59
N GLY A 59 8.77 9.83 23.73
CA GLY A 59 9.42 8.53 23.82
C GLY A 59 8.65 7.46 23.04
N LEU A 60 7.34 7.35 23.27
CA LEU A 60 6.47 6.39 22.58
C LEU A 60 6.39 6.67 21.06
N VAL A 61 6.29 7.93 20.65
CA VAL A 61 6.31 8.32 19.23
C VAL A 61 7.62 7.87 18.59
N ARG A 62 8.76 8.18 19.21
CA ARG A 62 10.08 7.79 18.71
C ARG A 62 10.18 6.26 18.57
N SER A 63 9.83 5.50 19.63
CA SER A 63 9.85 4.05 19.59
C SER A 63 8.94 3.52 18.48
N GLY A 64 7.72 4.04 18.35
CA GLY A 64 6.79 3.64 17.29
C GLY A 64 7.35 3.80 15.88
N PHE A 65 7.98 4.95 15.58
CA PHE A 65 8.63 5.17 14.28
C PHE A 65 9.88 4.31 14.09
N THR A 66 10.67 4.08 15.14
CA THR A 66 11.83 3.19 15.08
C THR A 66 11.41 1.76 14.77
N SER A 67 10.40 1.25 15.46
CA SER A 67 9.85 -0.09 15.22
C SER A 67 9.23 -0.22 13.84
N PHE A 68 8.54 0.82 13.34
CA PHE A 68 8.01 0.86 11.97
C PHE A 68 9.14 0.78 10.92
N ALA A 69 10.23 1.53 11.12
CA ALA A 69 11.38 1.50 10.24
C ALA A 69 12.13 0.15 10.25
N ALA A 70 12.02 -0.60 11.37
CA ALA A 70 12.57 -1.94 11.54
C ALA A 70 11.61 -3.05 11.09
N ASP A 71 10.48 -2.71 10.46
CA ASP A 71 9.41 -3.62 10.03
C ASP A 71 8.74 -4.39 11.19
N SER A 72 8.91 -3.91 12.43
CA SER A 72 8.27 -4.46 13.62
C SER A 72 6.86 -3.87 13.80
N LEU A 73 5.94 -4.23 12.89
CA LEU A 73 4.62 -3.60 12.78
C LEU A 73 3.77 -3.70 14.05
N ASN A 74 3.86 -4.80 14.81
CA ASN A 74 3.10 -4.98 16.06
C ASN A 74 3.55 -3.99 17.14
N GLU A 75 4.85 -3.87 17.32
CA GLU A 75 5.44 -2.95 18.30
C GLU A 75 5.22 -1.49 17.91
N ALA A 76 5.35 -1.18 16.61
CA ALA A 76 5.04 0.14 16.08
C ALA A 76 3.59 0.54 16.38
N GLU A 77 2.64 -0.35 16.09
CA GLU A 77 1.22 -0.11 16.35
C GLU A 77 0.94 0.12 17.84
N GLU A 78 1.49 -0.73 18.72
CA GLU A 78 1.30 -0.59 20.16
C GLU A 78 1.81 0.76 20.67
N ASN A 79 3.05 1.12 20.31
CA ASN A 79 3.65 2.37 20.76
C ASN A 79 2.90 3.61 20.23
N LEU A 80 2.48 3.61 18.95
CA LEU A 80 1.71 4.73 18.38
C LEU A 80 0.33 4.86 19.05
N LYS A 81 -0.37 3.74 19.31
CA LYS A 81 -1.65 3.75 20.02
C LYS A 81 -1.51 4.24 21.46
N ARG A 82 -0.46 3.81 22.17
CA ARG A 82 -0.17 4.29 23.53
C ARG A 82 0.13 5.77 23.55
N ALA A 83 0.88 6.28 22.58
CA ALA A 83 1.13 7.71 22.45
C ALA A 83 -0.17 8.50 22.27
N ILE A 84 -1.04 8.10 21.35
CA ILE A 84 -2.34 8.74 21.11
C ILE A 84 -3.22 8.70 22.36
N LYS A 85 -3.23 7.56 23.08
CA LYS A 85 -4.00 7.41 24.34
C LYS A 85 -3.49 8.32 25.44
N LEU A 86 -2.17 8.50 25.54
CA LEU A 86 -1.53 9.33 26.55
C LEU A 86 -1.84 10.82 26.32
N ARG A 87 -1.85 11.26 25.08
CA ARG A 87 -2.17 12.67 24.71
C ARG A 87 -3.12 12.71 23.51
N PRO A 88 -4.44 12.51 23.75
CA PRO A 88 -5.44 12.41 22.67
C PRO A 88 -5.52 13.65 21.77
N ASP A 89 -5.29 14.82 22.34
CA ASP A 89 -5.42 16.13 21.67
C ASP A 89 -4.08 16.68 21.16
N ALA A 90 -3.02 15.86 21.16
CA ALA A 90 -1.74 16.33 20.63
C ALA A 90 -1.86 16.65 19.13
N PRO A 91 -1.39 17.84 18.68
CA PRO A 91 -1.60 18.30 17.30
C PRO A 91 -0.97 17.39 16.24
N GLY A 92 0.07 16.62 16.60
CA GLY A 92 0.72 15.63 15.69
C GLY A 92 0.02 14.28 15.57
N ASN A 93 -1.08 14.04 16.28
CA ASN A 93 -1.72 12.72 16.28
C ASN A 93 -2.30 12.29 14.92
N HIS A 94 -2.58 13.21 14.01
CA HIS A 94 -2.99 12.86 12.65
C HIS A 94 -1.88 12.11 11.90
N VAL A 95 -0.60 12.48 12.12
CA VAL A 95 0.56 11.76 11.56
C VAL A 95 0.69 10.36 12.16
N LEU A 96 0.46 10.21 13.47
CA LEU A 96 0.48 8.89 14.10
C LEU A 96 -0.64 8.00 13.56
N ARG A 97 -1.85 8.54 13.41
CA ARG A 97 -2.99 7.82 12.81
C ARG A 97 -2.74 7.45 11.35
N TYR A 98 -2.07 8.31 10.57
CA TYR A 98 -1.64 8.00 9.21
C TYR A 98 -0.71 6.77 9.20
N ASN A 99 0.30 6.74 10.07
CA ASN A 99 1.20 5.58 10.15
C ASN A 99 0.48 4.31 10.63
N LEU A 100 -0.51 4.43 11.52
CA LEU A 100 -1.37 3.29 11.88
C LEU A 100 -2.15 2.78 10.65
N ALA A 101 -2.66 3.67 9.79
CA ALA A 101 -3.33 3.27 8.56
C ALA A 101 -2.38 2.56 7.58
N LEU A 102 -1.11 2.98 7.48
CA LEU A 102 -0.10 2.25 6.69
C LEU A 102 0.16 0.84 7.22
N ILE A 103 0.20 0.67 8.56
CA ILE A 103 0.30 -0.64 9.19
C ILE A 103 -0.94 -1.50 8.87
N GLU A 104 -2.13 -0.92 8.94
CA GLU A 104 -3.39 -1.58 8.58
C GLU A 104 -3.37 -2.06 7.13
N MET A 105 -2.90 -1.22 6.19
CA MET A 105 -2.73 -1.61 4.78
C MET A 105 -1.72 -2.75 4.60
N ALA A 106 -0.57 -2.68 5.28
CA ALA A 106 0.46 -3.72 5.20
C ALA A 106 -0.04 -5.10 5.69
N ARG A 107 -1.04 -5.12 6.57
CA ARG A 107 -1.70 -6.35 7.05
C ARG A 107 -2.89 -6.79 6.20
N GLY A 108 -3.19 -6.07 5.11
CA GLY A 108 -4.37 -6.33 4.29
C GLY A 108 -5.70 -5.84 4.90
N GLU A 109 -5.65 -5.05 5.99
CA GLU A 109 -6.82 -4.46 6.65
C GLU A 109 -7.27 -3.16 5.93
N SER A 110 -7.33 -3.18 4.60
CA SER A 110 -7.50 -1.98 3.75
C SER A 110 -8.81 -1.22 4.02
N LYS A 111 -9.89 -1.92 4.40
CA LYS A 111 -11.15 -1.26 4.79
C LYS A 111 -11.02 -0.43 6.07
N LYS A 112 -10.19 -0.89 7.01
CA LYS A 112 -9.93 -0.17 8.25
C LYS A 112 -9.04 1.04 7.98
N ALA A 113 -7.99 0.87 7.18
CA ALA A 113 -7.12 1.95 6.72
C ALA A 113 -7.91 3.06 6.00
N GLU A 114 -8.80 2.69 5.08
CA GLU A 114 -9.71 3.63 4.40
C GLU A 114 -10.49 4.49 5.40
N LYS A 115 -11.09 3.86 6.43
CA LYS A 115 -11.82 4.57 7.47
C LYS A 115 -10.91 5.52 8.25
N THR A 116 -9.76 5.03 8.70
CA THR A 116 -8.77 5.83 9.45
C THR A 116 -8.33 7.05 8.64
N LEU A 117 -7.98 6.86 7.35
CA LEU A 117 -7.54 7.93 6.44
C LEU A 117 -8.67 8.92 6.13
N THR A 118 -9.90 8.44 5.98
CA THR A 118 -11.07 9.30 5.79
C THR A 118 -11.32 10.19 7.01
N ASP A 119 -11.18 9.66 8.21
CA ASP A 119 -11.34 10.44 9.45
C ASP A 119 -10.20 11.47 9.65
N ILE A 120 -9.01 11.17 9.19
CA ILE A 120 -7.91 12.16 9.13
C ILE A 120 -8.27 13.28 8.16
N LEU A 121 -8.69 12.96 6.94
CA LEU A 121 -8.97 13.93 5.87
C LEU A 121 -10.19 14.81 6.15
N LYS A 122 -11.15 14.38 6.97
CA LYS A 122 -12.24 15.24 7.47
C LYS A 122 -11.72 16.43 8.29
N LYS A 123 -10.64 16.23 9.05
CA LYS A 123 -10.04 17.25 9.93
C LYS A 123 -8.85 17.97 9.28
N HIS A 124 -8.18 17.32 8.38
CA HIS A 124 -6.97 17.77 7.68
C HIS A 124 -7.14 17.52 6.17
N PRO A 125 -8.03 18.28 5.49
CA PRO A 125 -8.35 18.05 4.08
C PRO A 125 -7.14 18.22 3.15
N ASP A 126 -6.16 19.02 3.55
CA ASP A 126 -4.96 19.30 2.76
C ASP A 126 -3.82 18.30 3.02
N TYR A 127 -4.05 17.26 3.84
CA TYR A 127 -3.00 16.28 4.12
C TYR A 127 -2.82 15.32 2.94
N VAL A 128 -1.91 15.70 2.02
CA VAL A 128 -1.70 15.05 0.72
C VAL A 128 -1.25 13.59 0.87
N ASP A 129 -0.37 13.28 1.86
CA ASP A 129 0.07 11.90 2.12
C ASP A 129 -1.10 10.99 2.50
N ALA A 130 -2.01 11.46 3.35
CA ALA A 130 -3.18 10.68 3.75
C ALA A 130 -4.16 10.49 2.59
N ARG A 131 -4.28 11.47 1.68
CA ARG A 131 -5.11 11.36 0.49
C ARG A 131 -4.55 10.31 -0.47
N LEU A 132 -3.24 10.34 -0.72
CA LEU A 132 -2.61 9.34 -1.59
C LEU A 132 -2.73 7.92 -1.00
N ALA A 133 -2.47 7.76 0.30
CA ALA A 133 -2.63 6.48 0.97
C ALA A 133 -4.08 5.97 0.94
N ARG A 134 -5.09 6.88 1.02
CA ARG A 134 -6.49 6.50 0.85
C ARG A 134 -6.80 6.04 -0.57
N GLY A 135 -6.25 6.69 -1.58
CA GLY A 135 -6.32 6.23 -2.96
C GLY A 135 -5.77 4.81 -3.13
N GLU A 136 -4.63 4.51 -2.51
CA GLU A 136 -4.06 3.17 -2.50
C GLU A 136 -4.95 2.14 -1.75
N ALA A 137 -5.55 2.54 -0.62
CA ALA A 137 -6.49 1.70 0.11
C ALA A 137 -7.77 1.46 -0.70
N TYR A 138 -8.25 2.44 -1.45
CA TYR A 138 -9.38 2.31 -2.36
C TYR A 138 -9.12 1.26 -3.45
N LEU A 139 -7.92 1.25 -4.08
CA LEU A 139 -7.55 0.20 -5.05
C LEU A 139 -7.62 -1.19 -4.42
N GLN A 140 -7.08 -1.36 -3.22
CA GLN A 140 -7.12 -2.64 -2.51
C GLN A 140 -8.56 -3.08 -2.16
N ASN A 141 -9.48 -2.13 -2.03
CA ASN A 141 -10.89 -2.37 -1.74
C ASN A 141 -11.77 -2.48 -3.01
N GLY A 142 -11.19 -2.37 -4.21
CA GLY A 142 -11.91 -2.39 -5.49
C GLY A 142 -12.74 -1.13 -5.75
N LYS A 143 -12.36 0.00 -5.14
CA LYS A 143 -13.00 1.32 -5.33
C LYS A 143 -12.16 2.17 -6.28
N ASP A 144 -12.12 1.74 -7.54
CA ASP A 144 -11.17 2.24 -8.53
C ASP A 144 -11.43 3.72 -8.90
N ALA A 145 -12.69 4.13 -8.98
CA ALA A 145 -13.06 5.50 -9.30
C ALA A 145 -12.63 6.49 -8.20
N GLU A 146 -12.88 6.13 -6.94
CA GLU A 146 -12.49 6.92 -5.76
C GLU A 146 -10.95 6.98 -5.63
N ALA A 147 -10.26 5.89 -5.98
CA ALA A 147 -8.81 5.86 -6.00
C ALA A 147 -8.23 6.86 -7.01
N VAL A 148 -8.76 6.87 -8.23
CA VAL A 148 -8.37 7.81 -9.28
C VAL A 148 -8.69 9.25 -8.87
N GLU A 149 -9.84 9.51 -8.25
CA GLU A 149 -10.22 10.84 -7.78
C GLU A 149 -9.22 11.38 -6.73
N ASP A 150 -8.90 10.57 -5.72
CA ASP A 150 -7.94 10.98 -4.69
C ASP A 150 -6.54 11.20 -5.28
N ALA A 151 -6.07 10.32 -6.16
CA ALA A 151 -4.76 10.46 -6.79
C ALA A 151 -4.68 11.72 -7.68
N LYS A 152 -5.73 12.07 -8.41
CA LYS A 152 -5.80 13.32 -9.19
C LYS A 152 -5.74 14.55 -8.29
N LYS A 153 -6.50 14.57 -7.19
CA LYS A 153 -6.42 15.67 -6.22
C LYS A 153 -5.02 15.85 -5.65
N VAL A 154 -4.24 14.76 -5.50
CA VAL A 154 -2.83 14.83 -5.12
C VAL A 154 -2.00 15.49 -6.21
N LEU A 155 -2.20 15.13 -7.48
CA LEU A 155 -1.46 15.69 -8.62
C LEU A 155 -1.79 17.16 -8.89
N GLU A 156 -3.02 17.59 -8.58
CA GLU A 156 -3.54 18.94 -8.75
C GLU A 156 -3.30 19.84 -7.53
N SER A 157 -2.74 19.30 -6.45
CA SER A 157 -2.52 20.09 -5.23
C SER A 157 -1.50 21.21 -5.46
N ASP A 158 -1.75 22.36 -4.83
CA ASP A 158 -0.83 23.51 -4.84
C ASP A 158 0.43 23.24 -4.00
N GLU A 159 0.43 22.20 -3.17
CA GLU A 159 1.58 21.82 -2.38
C GLU A 159 2.70 21.26 -3.26
N LYS A 160 3.95 21.61 -2.92
CA LYS A 160 5.13 21.07 -3.58
C LYS A 160 5.32 19.59 -3.21
N ILE A 161 4.63 18.72 -3.93
CA ILE A 161 4.76 17.27 -3.73
C ILE A 161 6.09 16.72 -4.28
N SER A 162 6.62 15.69 -3.61
CA SER A 162 7.87 15.06 -4.00
C SER A 162 7.73 14.30 -5.33
N ARG A 163 8.87 14.07 -6.02
CA ARG A 163 8.93 13.22 -7.23
C ARG A 163 8.35 11.82 -6.96
N GLU A 164 8.64 11.26 -5.78
CA GLU A 164 8.12 9.97 -5.36
C GLU A 164 6.60 9.97 -5.24
N MET A 165 6.04 10.99 -4.59
CA MET A 165 4.60 11.12 -4.42
C MET A 165 3.88 11.28 -5.76
N LYS A 166 4.45 12.09 -6.68
CA LYS A 166 3.92 12.20 -8.06
C LYS A 166 3.90 10.84 -8.76
N ALA A 167 5.00 10.10 -8.66
CA ALA A 167 5.08 8.77 -9.26
C ALA A 167 4.02 7.83 -8.69
N ARG A 168 3.86 7.78 -7.38
CA ARG A 168 2.83 6.95 -6.74
C ARG A 168 1.42 7.35 -7.15
N ALA A 169 1.11 8.65 -7.22
CA ALA A 169 -0.20 9.13 -7.65
C ALA A 169 -0.51 8.73 -9.10
N HIS A 170 0.45 8.88 -10.01
CA HIS A 170 0.30 8.38 -11.39
C HIS A 170 0.10 6.86 -11.45
N PHE A 171 0.77 6.10 -10.59
CA PHE A 171 0.57 4.65 -10.51
C PHE A 171 -0.84 4.28 -10.03
N VAL A 172 -1.35 4.98 -9.00
CA VAL A 172 -2.72 4.79 -8.51
C VAL A 172 -3.74 5.10 -9.61
N CYS A 173 -3.57 6.22 -10.35
CA CYS A 173 -4.42 6.52 -11.50
C CYS A 173 -4.36 5.41 -12.57
N ALA A 174 -3.15 4.95 -12.91
CA ALA A 174 -2.96 3.91 -13.92
C ALA A 174 -3.64 2.59 -13.51
N ALA A 175 -3.46 2.16 -12.26
CA ALA A 175 -4.07 0.94 -11.75
C ALA A 175 -5.60 1.04 -11.68
N GLY A 176 -6.15 2.18 -11.22
CA GLY A 176 -7.60 2.39 -11.19
C GLY A 176 -8.20 2.46 -12.59
N TYR A 177 -7.55 3.10 -13.54
CA TYR A 177 -8.01 3.09 -14.93
C TYR A 177 -7.92 1.70 -15.57
N TYR A 178 -6.88 0.93 -15.26
CA TYR A 178 -6.75 -0.45 -15.73
C TYR A 178 -7.90 -1.32 -15.20
N ALA A 179 -8.21 -1.25 -13.92
CA ALA A 179 -9.32 -1.98 -13.32
C ALA A 179 -10.68 -1.56 -13.89
N ALA A 180 -10.85 -0.28 -14.25
CA ALA A 180 -12.02 0.24 -14.94
C ALA A 180 -12.03 -0.04 -16.46
N HIS A 181 -11.12 -0.88 -16.99
CA HIS A 181 -10.96 -1.19 -18.43
C HIS A 181 -10.68 0.02 -19.35
N ARG A 182 -10.18 1.12 -18.78
CA ARG A 182 -9.81 2.34 -19.50
C ARG A 182 -8.31 2.30 -19.86
N PHE A 183 -7.96 1.39 -20.76
CA PHE A 183 -6.55 1.05 -21.03
C PHE A 183 -5.72 2.17 -21.65
N VAL A 184 -6.33 3.07 -22.39
CA VAL A 184 -5.63 4.22 -23.00
C VAL A 184 -5.19 5.20 -21.92
N GLU A 185 -6.10 5.55 -21.00
CA GLU A 185 -5.80 6.42 -19.87
C GLU A 185 -4.84 5.74 -18.89
N ALA A 186 -5.02 4.45 -18.62
CA ALA A 186 -4.10 3.67 -17.81
C ALA A 186 -2.66 3.74 -18.34
N LYS A 187 -2.48 3.54 -19.67
CA LYS A 187 -1.18 3.64 -20.33
C LYS A 187 -0.59 5.04 -20.23
N SER A 188 -1.39 6.08 -20.39
CA SER A 188 -0.95 7.48 -20.30
C SER A 188 -0.39 7.79 -18.92
N GLU A 189 -1.13 7.46 -17.86
CA GLU A 189 -0.72 7.68 -16.48
C GLU A 189 0.51 6.83 -16.11
N LEU A 190 0.55 5.58 -16.56
CA LEU A 190 1.67 4.69 -16.30
C LEU A 190 2.96 5.18 -16.94
N LEU A 191 2.90 5.79 -18.12
CA LEU A 191 4.07 6.42 -18.75
C LEU A 191 4.60 7.60 -17.93
N GLN A 192 3.74 8.38 -17.27
CA GLN A 192 4.19 9.43 -16.34
C GLN A 192 4.90 8.83 -15.13
N HIS A 193 4.33 7.75 -14.55
CA HIS A 193 5.00 7.01 -13.47
C HIS A 193 6.39 6.52 -13.90
N LEU A 194 6.50 5.84 -15.03
CA LEU A 194 7.77 5.26 -15.52
C LEU A 194 8.82 6.31 -15.90
N ARG A 195 8.42 7.51 -16.31
CA ARG A 195 9.36 8.65 -16.47
C ARG A 195 9.98 9.07 -15.14
N LEU A 196 9.22 8.98 -14.05
CA LEU A 196 9.69 9.33 -12.71
C LEU A 196 10.41 8.16 -12.04
N ARG A 197 9.99 6.93 -12.27
CA ARG A 197 10.49 5.68 -11.66
C ARG A 197 10.66 4.59 -12.70
N PRO A 198 11.70 4.69 -13.57
CA PRO A 198 11.90 3.75 -14.68
C PRO A 198 12.17 2.31 -14.22
N ASP A 199 12.69 2.12 -13.01
CA ASP A 199 13.09 0.80 -12.50
C ASP A 199 11.99 0.10 -11.69
N ASN A 200 10.77 0.64 -11.66
CA ASN A 200 9.67 0.03 -10.94
C ASN A 200 9.15 -1.20 -11.70
N VAL A 201 9.46 -2.39 -11.18
CA VAL A 201 9.08 -3.68 -11.80
C VAL A 201 7.58 -3.86 -11.86
N ASN A 202 6.84 -3.48 -10.80
CA ASN A 202 5.38 -3.57 -10.78
C ASN A 202 4.73 -2.69 -11.85
N ALA A 203 5.30 -1.49 -12.07
CA ALA A 203 4.82 -0.61 -13.14
C ALA A 203 5.10 -1.18 -14.53
N ARG A 204 6.27 -1.80 -14.76
CA ARG A 204 6.57 -2.50 -16.01
C ARG A 204 5.66 -3.71 -16.22
N LEU A 205 5.33 -4.44 -15.16
CA LEU A 205 4.36 -5.53 -15.24
C LEU A 205 2.97 -5.02 -15.60
N LEU A 206 2.51 -3.93 -14.96
CA LEU A 206 1.25 -3.29 -15.31
C LEU A 206 1.25 -2.78 -16.77
N GLU A 207 2.39 -2.26 -17.28
CA GLU A 207 2.53 -1.90 -18.70
C GLU A 207 2.27 -3.12 -19.61
N ALA A 208 2.88 -4.27 -19.28
CA ALA A 208 2.68 -5.49 -20.05
C ALA A 208 1.22 -5.95 -20.03
N LEU A 209 0.55 -5.88 -18.88
CA LEU A 209 -0.87 -6.22 -18.75
C LEU A 209 -1.76 -5.27 -19.55
N ILE A 210 -1.50 -3.96 -19.52
CA ILE A 210 -2.24 -2.97 -20.31
C ILE A 210 -2.07 -3.25 -21.82
N LEU A 211 -0.83 -3.50 -22.27
CA LEU A 211 -0.54 -3.83 -23.67
C LEU A 211 -1.29 -5.09 -24.11
N LEU A 212 -1.33 -6.11 -23.26
CA LEU A 212 -2.08 -7.34 -23.51
C LEU A 212 -3.58 -7.07 -23.71
N GLN A 213 -4.18 -6.28 -22.82
CA GLN A 213 -5.61 -5.90 -22.91
C GLN A 213 -5.92 -5.03 -24.14
N MET A 214 -4.94 -4.28 -24.64
CA MET A 214 -5.04 -3.52 -25.89
C MET A 214 -4.81 -4.37 -27.16
N GLY A 215 -4.62 -5.70 -27.02
CA GLY A 215 -4.32 -6.62 -28.13
C GLY A 215 -2.89 -6.54 -28.65
N GLN A 216 -2.00 -5.82 -27.96
CA GLN A 216 -0.58 -5.67 -28.32
C GLN A 216 0.26 -6.78 -27.66
N SER A 217 -0.08 -8.05 -27.95
CA SER A 217 0.51 -9.22 -27.25
C SER A 217 2.02 -9.36 -27.50
N VAL A 218 2.53 -8.96 -28.66
CA VAL A 218 3.97 -9.03 -28.97
C VAL A 218 4.76 -8.03 -28.13
N GLU A 219 4.28 -6.79 -28.02
CA GLU A 219 4.88 -5.76 -27.19
C GLU A 219 4.81 -6.13 -25.70
N SER A 220 3.68 -6.70 -25.26
CA SER A 220 3.53 -7.24 -23.90
C SER A 220 4.59 -8.31 -23.63
N LEU A 221 4.77 -9.28 -24.54
CA LEU A 221 5.78 -10.33 -24.41
C LEU A 221 7.20 -9.74 -24.31
N ASN A 222 7.53 -8.71 -25.09
CA ASN A 222 8.82 -8.05 -25.02
C ASN A 222 9.06 -7.41 -23.64
N ARG A 223 8.05 -6.76 -23.04
CA ARG A 223 8.14 -6.22 -21.68
C ARG A 223 8.34 -7.31 -20.64
N LEU A 224 7.58 -8.39 -20.73
CA LEU A 224 7.70 -9.54 -19.82
C LEU A 224 9.05 -10.24 -19.93
N ASN A 225 9.59 -10.41 -21.13
CA ASN A 225 10.94 -10.93 -21.33
C ASN A 225 12.00 -10.09 -20.62
N ALA A 226 11.91 -8.76 -20.68
CA ALA A 226 12.83 -7.88 -19.97
C ALA A 226 12.72 -8.03 -18.44
N ILE A 227 11.50 -8.18 -17.90
CA ILE A 227 11.29 -8.39 -16.47
C ILE A 227 11.90 -9.72 -16.03
N VAL A 228 11.56 -10.82 -16.73
CA VAL A 228 12.05 -12.17 -16.36
C VAL A 228 13.56 -12.29 -16.58
N SER A 229 14.14 -11.63 -17.59
CA SER A 229 15.60 -11.60 -17.77
C SER A 229 16.32 -10.90 -16.60
N ALA A 230 15.71 -9.88 -16.01
CA ALA A 230 16.26 -9.16 -14.86
C ALA A 230 15.99 -9.86 -13.52
N ASN A 231 14.89 -10.59 -13.42
CA ASN A 231 14.49 -11.37 -12.25
C ASN A 231 13.83 -12.68 -12.71
N PRO A 232 14.60 -13.76 -12.90
CA PRO A 232 14.10 -15.03 -13.41
C PRO A 232 12.97 -15.66 -12.59
N ASP A 233 12.95 -15.41 -11.29
CA ASP A 233 12.00 -16.02 -10.35
C ASP A 233 10.79 -15.11 -10.04
N HIS A 234 10.55 -14.09 -10.87
CA HIS A 234 9.41 -13.20 -10.68
C HIS A 234 8.10 -13.89 -11.06
N LEU A 235 7.38 -14.41 -10.07
CA LEU A 235 6.21 -15.28 -10.26
C LEU A 235 5.14 -14.67 -11.17
N ASP A 236 4.72 -13.43 -10.92
CA ASP A 236 3.66 -12.79 -11.70
C ASP A 236 4.08 -12.53 -13.15
N ALA A 237 5.36 -12.19 -13.38
CA ALA A 237 5.86 -11.96 -14.73
C ALA A 237 5.98 -13.28 -15.51
N LEU A 238 6.45 -14.35 -14.87
CA LEU A 238 6.50 -15.69 -15.46
C LEU A 238 5.10 -16.18 -15.83
N ARG A 239 4.13 -16.07 -14.91
CA ARG A 239 2.73 -16.47 -15.15
C ARG A 239 2.13 -15.69 -16.31
N THR A 240 2.24 -14.37 -16.29
CA THR A 240 1.71 -13.53 -17.38
C THR A 240 2.42 -13.82 -18.70
N ARG A 241 3.73 -14.08 -18.69
CA ARG A 241 4.49 -14.43 -19.89
C ARG A 241 4.02 -15.76 -20.49
N ALA A 242 3.82 -16.77 -19.67
CA ALA A 242 3.31 -18.06 -20.09
C ALA A 242 1.90 -17.95 -20.71
N GLU A 243 1.03 -17.12 -20.13
CA GLU A 243 -0.30 -16.82 -20.68
C GLU A 243 -0.21 -16.14 -22.05
N VAL A 244 0.62 -15.10 -22.19
CA VAL A 244 0.83 -14.39 -23.46
C VAL A 244 1.44 -15.32 -24.51
N GLN A 245 2.42 -16.12 -24.15
CA GLN A 245 3.03 -17.13 -25.05
C GLN A 245 1.99 -18.15 -25.52
N THR A 246 1.11 -18.62 -24.62
CA THR A 246 0.02 -19.54 -24.98
C THR A 246 -0.94 -18.90 -25.99
N GLN A 247 -1.34 -17.63 -25.78
CA GLN A 247 -2.18 -16.88 -26.71
C GLN A 247 -1.52 -16.69 -28.08
N LEU A 248 -0.20 -16.52 -28.12
CA LEU A 248 0.59 -16.40 -29.34
C LEU A 248 0.96 -17.77 -29.96
N ASN A 249 0.40 -18.86 -29.44
CA ASN A 249 0.70 -20.24 -29.85
C ASN A 249 2.20 -20.63 -29.71
N MET A 250 2.92 -19.96 -28.81
CA MET A 250 4.31 -20.25 -28.45
C MET A 250 4.34 -21.30 -27.32
N LEU A 251 3.85 -22.51 -27.61
CA LEU A 251 3.50 -23.51 -26.58
C LEU A 251 4.71 -24.08 -25.84
N GLN A 252 5.86 -24.28 -26.49
CA GLN A 252 7.06 -24.82 -25.83
C GLN A 252 7.67 -23.80 -24.84
N PRO A 253 7.85 -22.51 -25.20
CA PRO A 253 8.20 -21.48 -24.22
C PRO A 253 7.22 -21.37 -23.04
N ALA A 254 5.91 -21.39 -23.31
CA ALA A 254 4.88 -21.35 -22.27
C ALA A 254 4.99 -22.52 -21.28
N LYS A 255 5.20 -23.75 -21.82
CA LYS A 255 5.46 -24.95 -20.99
C LYS A 255 6.69 -24.72 -20.09
N GLY A 256 7.78 -24.19 -20.64
CA GLY A 256 8.99 -23.90 -19.88
C GLY A 256 8.77 -22.93 -18.71
N ASP A 257 7.98 -21.87 -18.92
CA ASP A 257 7.63 -20.94 -17.86
C ASP A 257 6.74 -21.60 -16.78
N TYR A 258 5.78 -22.44 -17.16
CA TYR A 258 4.99 -23.21 -16.19
C TYR A 258 5.81 -24.26 -15.46
N ASP A 259 6.78 -24.91 -16.13
CA ASP A 259 7.70 -25.84 -15.48
C ASP A 259 8.48 -25.13 -14.37
N HIS A 260 9.02 -23.93 -14.66
CA HIS A 260 9.75 -23.13 -13.68
C HIS A 260 8.84 -22.63 -12.54
N LEU A 261 7.63 -22.17 -12.84
CA LEU A 261 6.64 -21.77 -11.83
C LEU A 261 6.28 -22.91 -10.87
N ILE A 262 6.16 -24.14 -11.38
CA ILE A 262 5.88 -25.34 -10.57
C ILE A 262 7.06 -25.69 -9.67
N GLU A 263 8.31 -25.49 -10.13
CA GLU A 263 9.50 -25.65 -9.29
C GLU A 263 9.50 -24.65 -8.12
N LEU A 264 9.11 -23.39 -8.38
CA LEU A 264 9.04 -22.33 -7.36
C LEU A 264 7.83 -22.52 -6.41
N CYS A 265 6.69 -22.97 -6.93
CA CYS A 265 5.43 -23.09 -6.22
C CYS A 265 4.80 -24.49 -6.39
N PRO A 266 5.40 -25.56 -5.86
CA PRO A 266 4.99 -26.96 -6.14
C PRO A 266 3.60 -27.32 -5.57
N ASN A 267 3.04 -26.51 -4.71
CA ASN A 267 1.73 -26.72 -4.10
C ASN A 267 0.60 -25.87 -4.72
N ASP A 268 0.89 -25.08 -5.75
CA ASP A 268 -0.13 -24.31 -6.46
C ASP A 268 -0.82 -25.18 -7.53
N ALA A 269 -1.99 -25.73 -7.16
CA ALA A 269 -2.79 -26.58 -8.05
C ALA A 269 -3.14 -25.92 -9.39
N SER A 270 -3.26 -24.58 -9.43
CA SER A 270 -3.62 -23.86 -10.65
C SER A 270 -2.55 -23.97 -11.74
N LEU A 271 -1.28 -23.99 -11.37
CA LEU A 271 -0.16 -24.09 -12.31
C LEU A 271 -0.17 -25.41 -13.08
N PHE A 272 -0.51 -26.51 -12.41
CA PHE A 272 -0.65 -27.82 -13.08
C PHE A 272 -1.83 -27.82 -14.07
N VAL A 273 -2.93 -27.14 -13.75
CA VAL A 273 -4.06 -27.02 -14.68
C VAL A 273 -3.67 -26.22 -15.92
N GLU A 274 -2.98 -25.08 -15.72
CA GLU A 274 -2.55 -24.25 -16.87
C GLU A 274 -1.49 -24.97 -17.71
N ARG A 275 -0.52 -25.66 -17.10
CA ARG A 275 0.42 -26.49 -17.86
C ARG A 275 -0.28 -27.64 -18.60
N ALA A 276 -1.28 -28.28 -17.99
CA ALA A 276 -2.07 -29.29 -18.65
C ALA A 276 -2.78 -28.77 -19.91
N ARG A 277 -3.31 -27.54 -19.91
CA ARG A 277 -3.89 -26.91 -21.11
C ARG A 277 -2.88 -26.77 -22.23
N VAL A 278 -1.67 -26.32 -21.91
CA VAL A 278 -0.56 -26.22 -22.87
C VAL A 278 -0.18 -27.61 -23.40
N LEU A 279 -0.04 -28.61 -22.53
CA LEU A 279 0.30 -29.98 -22.89
C LEU A 279 -0.77 -30.65 -23.78
N ILE A 280 -2.06 -30.37 -23.53
CA ILE A 280 -3.16 -30.86 -24.39
C ILE A 280 -3.00 -30.29 -25.80
N THR A 281 -2.73 -28.99 -25.92
CA THR A 281 -2.53 -28.33 -27.22
C THR A 281 -1.29 -28.84 -27.93
N LEU A 282 -0.23 -29.22 -27.21
CA LEU A 282 0.97 -29.88 -27.72
C LEU A 282 0.75 -31.36 -28.13
N GLY A 283 -0.39 -31.96 -27.77
CA GLY A 283 -0.67 -33.38 -27.97
C GLY A 283 -0.04 -34.32 -26.93
N GLU A 284 0.59 -33.75 -25.88
CA GLU A 284 1.24 -34.48 -24.77
C GLU A 284 0.20 -35.00 -23.74
N LYS A 285 -0.82 -35.74 -24.20
CA LYS A 285 -2.00 -36.15 -23.42
C LYS A 285 -1.66 -36.86 -22.11
N ARG A 286 -0.65 -37.74 -22.10
CA ARG A 286 -0.25 -38.50 -20.90
C ARG A 286 0.36 -37.57 -19.81
N ALA A 287 1.12 -36.58 -20.23
CA ALA A 287 1.68 -35.60 -19.32
C ALA A 287 0.57 -34.69 -18.75
N ALA A 288 -0.33 -34.20 -19.60
CA ALA A 288 -1.49 -33.44 -19.20
C ALA A 288 -2.39 -34.18 -18.19
N ALA A 289 -2.63 -35.49 -18.40
CA ALA A 289 -3.40 -36.30 -17.46
C ALA A 289 -2.76 -36.31 -16.06
N ARG A 290 -1.42 -36.50 -16.00
CA ARG A 290 -0.69 -36.49 -14.72
C ARG A 290 -0.80 -35.14 -14.01
N ASP A 291 -0.72 -34.04 -14.75
CA ASP A 291 -0.89 -32.69 -14.18
C ASP A 291 -2.29 -32.48 -13.63
N LEU A 292 -3.33 -32.91 -14.35
CA LEU A 292 -4.71 -32.84 -13.87
C LEU A 292 -4.96 -33.70 -12.62
N ASP A 293 -4.30 -34.86 -12.53
CA ASP A 293 -4.37 -35.69 -11.33
C ASP A 293 -3.65 -35.02 -10.16
N LYS A 294 -2.49 -34.41 -10.41
CA LYS A 294 -1.74 -33.67 -9.41
C LYS A 294 -2.50 -32.45 -8.89
N ALA A 295 -3.16 -31.69 -9.77
CA ALA A 295 -4.01 -30.57 -9.37
C ALA A 295 -5.13 -31.00 -8.42
N VAL A 296 -5.76 -32.16 -8.68
CA VAL A 296 -6.81 -32.72 -7.78
C VAL A 296 -6.22 -33.19 -6.45
N GLU A 297 -5.05 -33.83 -6.45
CA GLU A 297 -4.34 -34.19 -5.21
C GLU A 297 -4.04 -32.96 -4.33
N LEU A 298 -3.73 -31.81 -4.96
CA LEU A 298 -3.48 -30.53 -4.29
C LEU A 298 -4.77 -29.78 -3.90
N GLY A 299 -5.94 -30.42 -4.06
CA GLY A 299 -7.23 -29.89 -3.58
C GLY A 299 -8.07 -29.18 -4.65
N MET A 300 -7.67 -29.20 -5.93
CA MET A 300 -8.52 -28.67 -7.01
C MET A 300 -9.81 -29.50 -7.12
N PRO A 301 -11.00 -28.87 -7.09
CA PRO A 301 -12.27 -29.60 -7.26
C PRO A 301 -12.29 -30.38 -8.59
N THR A 302 -12.67 -31.67 -8.54
CA THR A 302 -12.67 -32.55 -9.72
C THR A 302 -13.51 -32.00 -10.87
N GLY A 303 -14.63 -31.30 -10.54
CA GLY A 303 -15.48 -30.64 -11.53
C GLY A 303 -14.77 -29.58 -12.37
N MET A 304 -13.78 -28.88 -11.80
CA MET A 304 -13.03 -27.81 -12.51
C MET A 304 -12.09 -28.38 -13.58
N VAL A 305 -11.63 -29.62 -13.43
CA VAL A 305 -10.72 -30.25 -14.39
C VAL A 305 -11.43 -31.24 -15.31
N GLN A 306 -12.74 -31.48 -15.12
CA GLN A 306 -13.52 -32.49 -15.83
C GLN A 306 -13.48 -32.33 -17.36
N SER A 307 -13.65 -31.11 -17.86
CA SER A 307 -13.63 -30.83 -19.29
C SER A 307 -12.26 -31.10 -19.91
N LEU A 308 -11.18 -30.77 -19.20
CA LEU A 308 -9.81 -31.03 -19.65
C LEU A 308 -9.51 -32.56 -19.63
N ARG A 309 -10.02 -33.29 -18.64
CA ARG A 309 -9.87 -34.73 -18.54
C ARG A 309 -10.53 -35.47 -19.72
N MET A 310 -11.61 -34.93 -20.29
CA MET A 310 -12.21 -35.52 -21.50
C MET A 310 -11.31 -35.39 -22.75
N LEU A 311 -10.47 -34.35 -22.81
CA LEU A 311 -9.55 -34.13 -23.95
C LEU A 311 -8.28 -35.00 -23.91
N VAL A 312 -7.96 -35.58 -22.78
CA VAL A 312 -6.76 -36.43 -22.58
C VAL A 312 -7.05 -37.94 -22.61
N ARG A 313 -8.33 -38.31 -22.69
CA ARG A 313 -8.80 -39.72 -22.88
C ARG A 313 -8.53 -40.30 -24.26
#